data_662ea59a41d1d7bffc5ee637586d55d9
#
_entry.id   662ea59a41d1d7bffc5ee637586d55d9
#
_cell.length_a   1.000
_cell.length_b   1.000
_cell.length_c   1.000
_cell.angle_alpha   90.00
_cell.angle_beta   90.00
_cell.angle_gamma   90.00
#
_symmetry.space_group_name_H-M   'P 1'
#
loop_
_entity.id
_entity.type
_entity.pdbx_description
1 polymer ?
#
loop_
_entity_poly.entity_id
_entity_poly.type
_entity_poly.pdbx_seq_one_letter_code
_entity_poly.pdbx_strand_id
1 'polypeptide(L)'
;MEYVYKKKYNKYKSKYFDLKNNFKGGILVDDKNFNTESIKAIAFFSNSSIKGTVKFIETPNDLVLVDVNLEGFEPKTIHGFHVHESGDLTSGCDSMCAHFNPYNQTHGGKDDLIRHVGDLGNLEADEEGKVSIQFTDHMIKLRGSEANIIGRGLIIHADPDDCGKGSFPDSKTTGHSGKRIACAIVGYASVDK
;
A
#
# COMPACT_ATOMS: atom_id res chain seq x y z
N MET A 1 -8.97 -22.68 9.61
CA MET A 1 -9.19 -21.75 8.48
C MET A 1 -7.94 -21.52 7.63
N GLU A 2 -6.76 -21.42 8.19
CA GLU A 2 -5.46 -21.23 7.51
C GLU A 2 -5.15 -22.28 6.42
N TYR A 3 -5.47 -23.54 6.68
CA TYR A 3 -5.26 -24.65 5.72
C TYR A 3 -6.09 -24.51 4.43
N VAL A 4 -7.29 -23.97 4.52
CA VAL A 4 -8.19 -23.79 3.37
C VAL A 4 -7.71 -22.64 2.46
N TYR A 5 -7.16 -21.56 3.05
CA TYR A 5 -6.61 -20.43 2.31
C TYR A 5 -5.32 -20.82 1.58
N LYS A 6 -4.42 -21.51 2.25
CA LYS A 6 -3.16 -21.99 1.65
C LYS A 6 -3.44 -22.95 0.47
N LYS A 7 -4.49 -23.78 0.58
CA LYS A 7 -4.92 -24.68 -0.49
C LYS A 7 -5.57 -23.94 -1.66
N LYS A 8 -6.35 -22.89 -1.43
CA LYS A 8 -6.89 -22.01 -2.49
C LYS A 8 -5.76 -21.23 -3.18
N TYR A 9 -4.87 -20.59 -2.43
CA TYR A 9 -3.73 -19.86 -2.97
C TYR A 9 -2.86 -20.74 -3.88
N ASN A 10 -2.47 -21.92 -3.41
CA ASN A 10 -1.69 -22.86 -4.20
C ASN A 10 -2.44 -23.36 -5.45
N LYS A 11 -3.76 -23.54 -5.38
CA LYS A 11 -4.60 -23.92 -6.51
C LYS A 11 -4.69 -22.81 -7.58
N TYR A 12 -4.79 -21.54 -7.18
CA TYR A 12 -4.79 -20.42 -8.12
C TYR A 12 -3.41 -20.18 -8.71
N LYS A 13 -2.35 -20.32 -7.92
CA LYS A 13 -0.96 -20.23 -8.38
C LYS A 13 -0.65 -21.34 -9.40
N SER A 14 -1.05 -22.58 -9.15
CA SER A 14 -0.92 -23.68 -10.10
C SER A 14 -1.71 -23.41 -11.39
N LYS A 15 -2.98 -22.99 -11.29
CA LYS A 15 -3.79 -22.65 -12.49
C LYS A 15 -3.18 -21.51 -13.31
N TYR A 16 -2.60 -20.50 -12.66
CA TYR A 16 -1.94 -19.38 -13.34
C TYR A 16 -0.70 -19.87 -14.10
N PHE A 17 0.11 -20.74 -13.49
CA PHE A 17 1.26 -21.35 -14.16
C PHE A 17 0.86 -22.29 -15.29
N ASP A 18 -0.21 -23.08 -15.12
CA ASP A 18 -0.74 -23.99 -16.13
C ASP A 18 -1.32 -23.21 -17.34
N LEU A 19 -2.05 -22.10 -17.10
CA LEU A 19 -2.52 -21.20 -18.13
C LEU A 19 -1.35 -20.55 -18.88
N LYS A 20 -0.32 -20.11 -18.18
CA LYS A 20 0.87 -19.49 -18.77
C LYS A 20 1.66 -20.48 -19.62
N ASN A 21 1.70 -21.77 -19.23
CA ASN A 21 2.44 -22.82 -19.95
C ASN A 21 1.62 -23.49 -21.06
N ASN A 22 0.28 -23.45 -21.02
CA ASN A 22 -0.61 -24.11 -21.98
C ASN A 22 -1.17 -23.19 -23.07
N PHE A 23 -0.84 -21.90 -23.08
CA PHE A 23 -1.18 -21.00 -24.18
C PHE A 23 -0.21 -21.21 -25.37
N LYS A 24 -0.19 -22.43 -25.89
CA LYS A 24 0.42 -22.75 -27.20
C LYS A 24 -0.70 -22.84 -28.23
N GLY A 25 -1.01 -21.72 -28.86
CA GLY A 25 -1.92 -21.71 -30.00
C GLY A 25 -2.71 -20.43 -30.16
N GLY A 26 -2.15 -19.46 -30.87
CA GLY A 26 -2.90 -18.30 -31.36
C GLY A 26 -2.15 -16.98 -31.17
N ILE A 27 -1.46 -16.57 -32.24
CA ILE A 27 -0.69 -15.34 -32.42
C ILE A 27 0.58 -15.29 -31.57
N LEU A 28 1.70 -15.57 -32.22
CA LEU A 28 3.03 -15.20 -31.76
C LEU A 28 3.10 -13.67 -31.65
N VAL A 29 2.71 -13.14 -30.51
CA VAL A 29 3.22 -11.84 -30.09
C VAL A 29 4.63 -12.14 -29.60
N ASP A 30 5.60 -11.65 -30.33
CA ASP A 30 7.02 -11.79 -30.04
C ASP A 30 7.27 -11.28 -28.62
N ASP A 31 7.46 -12.20 -27.65
CA ASP A 31 7.65 -11.93 -26.21
C ASP A 31 8.91 -11.08 -25.92
N LYS A 32 9.63 -10.67 -26.97
CA LYS A 32 10.86 -9.88 -26.87
C LYS A 32 10.65 -8.37 -26.82
N ASN A 33 9.40 -7.88 -26.97
CA ASN A 33 9.09 -6.45 -27.00
C ASN A 33 7.99 -5.99 -26.04
N PHE A 34 7.59 -6.80 -25.04
CA PHE A 34 6.92 -6.25 -23.90
C PHE A 34 7.99 -5.57 -23.01
N ASN A 35 8.37 -4.37 -23.42
CA ASN A 35 9.01 -3.39 -22.55
C ASN A 35 7.97 -2.98 -21.51
N THR A 36 7.78 -3.84 -20.49
CA THR A 36 6.98 -3.48 -19.33
C THR A 36 7.82 -2.50 -18.53
N GLU A 37 7.80 -1.24 -18.96
CA GLU A 37 8.34 -0.18 -18.13
C GLU A 37 7.73 -0.33 -16.73
N SER A 38 8.60 -0.35 -15.73
CA SER A 38 8.22 -0.40 -14.33
C SER A 38 7.29 0.77 -14.04
N ILE A 39 6.04 0.51 -13.65
CA ILE A 39 5.13 1.58 -13.26
C ILE A 39 5.67 2.23 -11.99
N LYS A 40 5.71 3.55 -12.02
CA LYS A 40 6.06 4.39 -10.87
C LYS A 40 4.86 5.24 -10.49
N ALA A 41 4.58 5.30 -9.19
CA ALA A 41 3.55 6.18 -8.63
C ALA A 41 4.14 7.02 -7.50
N ILE A 42 3.47 8.10 -7.17
CA ILE A 42 3.90 9.06 -6.15
C ILE A 42 2.69 9.61 -5.40
N ALA A 43 2.82 9.76 -4.09
CA ALA A 43 1.95 10.58 -3.26
C ALA A 43 2.77 11.76 -2.74
N PHE A 44 2.29 12.99 -2.98
CA PHE A 44 2.96 14.23 -2.58
C PHE A 44 2.20 14.89 -1.44
N PHE A 45 2.82 14.93 -0.27
CA PHE A 45 2.30 15.57 0.92
C PHE A 45 2.73 17.05 0.95
N SER A 46 1.77 17.98 0.97
CA SER A 46 2.02 19.42 0.96
C SER A 46 1.01 20.24 1.75
N ASN A 47 -0.12 19.64 2.15
CA ASN A 47 -1.27 20.36 2.71
C ASN A 47 -1.36 20.33 4.25
N SER A 48 -0.30 19.85 4.93
CA SER A 48 -0.20 19.78 6.39
C SER A 48 1.19 20.22 6.85
N SER A 49 1.51 20.08 8.16
CA SER A 49 2.88 20.24 8.67
C SER A 49 3.82 19.19 8.04
N ILE A 50 3.31 17.97 7.82
CA ILE A 50 4.06 16.88 7.21
C ILE A 50 4.15 17.11 5.70
N LYS A 51 5.37 17.11 5.18
CA LYS A 51 5.69 17.37 3.77
C LYS A 51 6.64 16.32 3.21
N GLY A 52 6.61 16.16 1.89
CA GLY A 52 7.53 15.28 1.18
C GLY A 52 6.82 14.32 0.25
N THR A 53 7.44 13.19 -0.03
CA THR A 53 6.96 12.24 -1.04
C THR A 53 7.00 10.81 -0.54
N VAL A 54 6.02 10.03 -1.00
CA VAL A 54 6.07 8.58 -0.97
C VAL A 54 6.03 8.07 -2.40
N LYS A 55 7.06 7.36 -2.83
CA LYS A 55 7.15 6.78 -4.16
C LYS A 55 6.84 5.29 -4.09
N PHE A 56 6.18 4.80 -5.12
CA PHE A 56 5.84 3.40 -5.31
C PHE A 56 6.41 2.95 -6.65
N ILE A 57 7.19 1.87 -6.67
CA ILE A 57 7.89 1.39 -7.86
C ILE A 57 7.66 -0.10 -7.99
N GLU A 58 7.04 -0.53 -9.11
CA GLU A 58 6.94 -1.96 -9.40
C GLU A 58 8.32 -2.58 -9.61
N THR A 59 8.52 -3.73 -9.00
CA THR A 59 9.74 -4.52 -9.15
C THR A 59 9.48 -5.74 -10.04
N PRO A 60 10.54 -6.34 -10.65
CA PRO A 60 10.39 -7.52 -11.51
C PRO A 60 9.75 -8.75 -10.81
N ASN A 61 9.77 -8.79 -9.47
CA ASN A 61 9.25 -9.90 -8.67
C ASN A 61 7.78 -9.73 -8.23
N ASP A 62 7.02 -8.85 -8.89
CA ASP A 62 5.62 -8.53 -8.55
C ASP A 62 5.44 -7.93 -7.15
N LEU A 63 6.51 -7.34 -6.60
CA LEU A 63 6.48 -6.52 -5.40
C LEU A 63 6.42 -5.05 -5.77
N VAL A 64 5.98 -4.22 -4.83
CA VAL A 64 6.09 -2.76 -4.95
C VAL A 64 7.08 -2.26 -3.91
N LEU A 65 8.16 -1.61 -4.37
CA LEU A 65 9.05 -0.86 -3.50
C LEU A 65 8.34 0.43 -3.08
N VAL A 66 8.26 0.67 -1.79
CA VAL A 66 7.75 1.89 -1.17
C VAL A 66 8.94 2.68 -0.64
N ASP A 67 9.13 3.89 -1.15
CA ASP A 67 10.22 4.80 -0.78
C ASP A 67 9.61 6.05 -0.14
N VAL A 68 9.77 6.17 1.17
CA VAL A 68 9.18 7.22 2.01
C VAL A 68 10.25 8.25 2.34
N ASN A 69 9.99 9.50 1.99
CA ASN A 69 10.84 10.65 2.34
C ASN A 69 9.92 11.80 2.78
N LEU A 70 9.73 11.92 4.08
CA LEU A 70 8.80 12.86 4.72
C LEU A 70 9.50 13.61 5.85
N GLU A 71 9.03 14.82 6.13
CA GLU A 71 9.50 15.66 7.23
C GLU A 71 8.34 16.43 7.87
N GLY A 72 8.58 17.04 9.04
CA GLY A 72 7.60 17.85 9.74
C GLY A 72 6.79 17.09 10.78
N PHE A 73 7.27 15.93 11.20
CA PHE A 73 6.76 15.21 12.38
C PHE A 73 7.33 15.80 13.67
N GLU A 74 6.65 15.52 14.78
CA GLU A 74 7.29 15.67 16.09
C GLU A 74 8.41 14.65 16.22
N PRO A 75 9.59 15.02 16.76
CA PRO A 75 10.71 14.08 16.91
C PRO A 75 10.35 12.82 17.69
N LYS A 76 10.86 11.67 17.24
CA LYS A 76 10.71 10.36 17.92
C LYS A 76 9.27 9.88 18.08
N THR A 77 8.36 10.36 17.23
CA THR A 77 6.97 9.88 17.21
C THR A 77 6.78 8.74 16.21
N ILE A 78 5.73 7.94 16.44
CA ILE A 78 5.36 6.79 15.61
C ILE A 78 3.94 7.00 15.13
N HIS A 79 3.68 6.74 13.85
CA HIS A 79 2.43 7.06 13.19
C HIS A 79 1.93 5.92 12.32
N GLY A 80 0.68 5.50 12.46
CA GLY A 80 0.04 4.57 11.54
C GLY A 80 0.04 5.12 10.12
N PHE A 81 0.30 4.24 9.15
CA PHE A 81 0.47 4.58 7.74
C PHE A 81 -0.30 3.63 6.84
N HIS A 82 -1.33 4.16 6.15
CA HIS A 82 -2.28 3.31 5.45
C HIS A 82 -2.73 3.90 4.10
N VAL A 83 -2.97 3.00 3.13
CA VAL A 83 -3.75 3.33 1.93
C VAL A 83 -5.23 3.20 2.26
N HIS A 84 -6.01 4.23 1.93
CA HIS A 84 -7.45 4.28 2.09
C HIS A 84 -8.20 4.03 0.78
N GLU A 85 -9.49 3.70 0.86
CA GLU A 85 -10.31 3.29 -0.29
C GLU A 85 -10.47 4.38 -1.34
N SER A 86 -10.59 5.63 -0.92
CA SER A 86 -10.89 6.78 -1.80
C SER A 86 -9.74 7.77 -1.85
N GLY A 87 -9.52 8.40 -3.00
CA GLY A 87 -8.67 9.57 -3.17
C GLY A 87 -9.45 10.89 -3.07
N ASP A 88 -10.66 10.88 -2.52
CA ASP A 88 -11.48 12.07 -2.35
C ASP A 88 -10.91 12.98 -1.25
N LEU A 89 -10.72 14.25 -1.60
CA LEU A 89 -10.21 15.31 -0.70
C LEU A 89 -11.27 16.39 -0.43
N THR A 90 -12.53 16.16 -0.78
CA THR A 90 -13.59 17.18 -0.63
C THR A 90 -13.85 17.59 0.81
N SER A 91 -13.56 16.71 1.77
CA SER A 91 -13.55 16.99 3.21
C SER A 91 -12.17 16.72 3.84
N GLY A 92 -11.10 17.07 3.11
CA GLY A 92 -9.74 16.78 3.52
C GLY A 92 -9.47 15.28 3.60
N CYS A 93 -8.76 14.83 4.65
CA CYS A 93 -8.46 13.41 4.81
C CYS A 93 -9.67 12.56 5.19
N ASP A 94 -10.76 13.15 5.71
CA ASP A 94 -11.92 12.41 6.22
C ASP A 94 -12.74 11.76 5.10
N SER A 95 -12.75 12.34 3.90
CA SER A 95 -13.45 11.78 2.72
C SER A 95 -12.74 10.60 2.07
N MET A 96 -11.57 10.20 2.55
CA MET A 96 -10.83 9.06 1.98
C MET A 96 -11.34 7.68 2.44
N CYS A 97 -12.46 7.61 3.16
CA CYS A 97 -13.13 6.38 3.62
C CYS A 97 -12.28 5.53 4.60
N ALA A 98 -12.46 4.19 4.59
CA ALA A 98 -11.73 3.23 5.43
C ALA A 98 -10.39 2.81 4.80
N HIS A 99 -9.64 1.95 5.47
CA HIS A 99 -8.46 1.30 4.90
C HIS A 99 -8.85 0.50 3.65
N PHE A 100 -8.01 0.52 2.64
CA PHE A 100 -8.25 -0.22 1.39
C PHE A 100 -8.22 -1.73 1.62
N ASN A 101 -9.38 -2.35 1.60
CA ASN A 101 -9.60 -3.74 1.99
C ASN A 101 -10.42 -4.54 0.95
N PRO A 102 -9.92 -4.74 -0.28
CA PRO A 102 -10.68 -5.43 -1.33
C PRO A 102 -10.94 -6.91 -1.02
N TYR A 103 -10.20 -7.50 -0.08
CA TYR A 103 -10.31 -8.91 0.28
C TYR A 103 -11.11 -9.16 1.56
N ASN A 104 -11.70 -8.12 2.14
CA ASN A 104 -12.52 -8.17 3.35
C ASN A 104 -11.86 -8.93 4.51
N GLN A 105 -10.59 -8.61 4.76
CA GLN A 105 -9.80 -9.14 5.86
C GLN A 105 -9.94 -8.27 7.12
N THR A 106 -9.45 -8.76 8.25
CA THR A 106 -9.24 -7.91 9.43
C THR A 106 -7.95 -7.11 9.29
N HIS A 107 -7.87 -5.98 10.00
CA HIS A 107 -6.65 -5.19 10.11
C HIS A 107 -5.48 -6.01 10.69
N GLY A 108 -4.28 -5.74 10.22
CA GLY A 108 -3.05 -6.37 10.68
C GLY A 108 -1.80 -5.56 10.33
N GLY A 109 -0.66 -5.95 10.86
CA GLY A 109 0.61 -5.33 10.53
C GLY A 109 1.09 -5.62 9.11
N LYS A 110 1.97 -4.79 8.59
CA LYS A 110 2.54 -4.87 7.23
C LYS A 110 3.05 -6.26 6.83
N ASP A 111 3.61 -7.00 7.75
CA ASP A 111 4.19 -8.32 7.52
C ASP A 111 3.26 -9.47 7.92
N ASP A 112 2.05 -9.19 8.41
CA ASP A 112 1.08 -10.20 8.79
C ASP A 112 0.42 -10.82 7.55
N LEU A 113 0.09 -12.11 7.61
CA LEU A 113 -0.58 -12.82 6.52
C LEU A 113 -2.04 -12.39 6.34
N ILE A 114 -2.67 -11.92 7.41
CA ILE A 114 -4.04 -11.42 7.42
C ILE A 114 -3.97 -9.94 7.75
N ARG A 115 -4.23 -9.12 6.78
CA ARG A 115 -4.28 -7.66 6.87
C ARG A 115 -5.08 -7.07 5.69
N HIS A 116 -5.42 -5.81 5.76
CA HIS A 116 -5.90 -5.08 4.59
C HIS A 116 -4.77 -4.90 3.56
N VAL A 117 -5.11 -4.72 2.30
CA VAL A 117 -4.12 -4.33 1.28
C VAL A 117 -3.48 -2.99 1.65
N GLY A 118 -4.26 -2.10 2.25
CA GLY A 118 -3.81 -0.77 2.65
C GLY A 118 -2.97 -0.68 3.92
N ASP A 119 -2.80 -1.76 4.69
CA ASP A 119 -2.07 -1.71 5.96
C ASP A 119 -0.55 -1.72 5.72
N LEU A 120 0.09 -0.56 5.75
CA LEU A 120 1.53 -0.40 5.50
C LEU A 120 2.35 -0.27 6.80
N GLY A 121 1.72 -0.40 7.97
CA GLY A 121 2.35 -0.40 9.28
C GLY A 121 2.59 1.00 9.84
N ASN A 122 3.76 1.22 10.42
CA ASN A 122 4.11 2.46 11.10
C ASN A 122 5.27 3.20 10.43
N LEU A 123 5.25 4.52 10.51
CA LEU A 123 6.37 5.41 10.24
C LEU A 123 6.97 5.85 11.57
N GLU A 124 8.28 5.78 11.71
CA GLU A 124 9.02 6.23 12.88
C GLU A 124 9.84 7.48 12.51
N ALA A 125 9.53 8.60 13.13
CA ALA A 125 10.25 9.86 12.96
C ALA A 125 11.56 9.85 13.75
N ASP A 126 12.62 10.34 13.13
CA ASP A 126 13.93 10.50 13.75
C ASP A 126 14.00 11.69 14.74
N GLU A 127 15.21 12.02 15.19
CA GLU A 127 15.47 13.13 16.12
C GLU A 127 15.21 14.51 15.53
N GLU A 128 15.15 14.61 14.20
CA GLU A 128 14.85 15.82 13.44
C GLU A 128 13.40 15.88 12.94
N GLY A 129 12.56 14.89 13.28
CA GLY A 129 11.16 14.80 12.83
C GLY A 129 11.07 14.42 11.35
N LYS A 130 12.01 13.59 10.84
CA LYS A 130 12.03 13.09 9.47
C LYS A 130 11.81 11.59 9.43
N VAL A 131 11.25 11.13 8.33
CA VAL A 131 11.11 9.70 7.98
C VAL A 131 11.77 9.48 6.62
N SER A 132 12.81 8.64 6.59
CA SER A 132 13.48 8.23 5.35
C SER A 132 13.69 6.72 5.38
N ILE A 133 12.74 5.97 4.82
CA ILE A 133 12.74 4.50 4.84
C ILE A 133 12.35 3.93 3.48
N GLN A 134 12.80 2.71 3.21
CA GLN A 134 12.37 1.92 2.07
C GLN A 134 11.97 0.52 2.52
N PHE A 135 10.89 0.01 1.95
CA PHE A 135 10.46 -1.37 2.15
C PHE A 135 9.73 -1.88 0.91
N THR A 136 9.54 -3.19 0.80
CA THR A 136 8.73 -3.79 -0.26
C THR A 136 7.42 -4.33 0.30
N ASP A 137 6.36 -4.18 -0.48
CA ASP A 137 5.05 -4.76 -0.18
C ASP A 137 4.61 -5.69 -1.32
N HIS A 138 3.97 -6.80 -0.95
CA HIS A 138 3.52 -7.83 -1.89
C HIS A 138 2.03 -7.75 -2.23
N MET A 139 1.25 -7.00 -1.44
CA MET A 139 -0.21 -6.91 -1.61
C MET A 139 -0.62 -5.73 -2.48
N ILE A 140 -0.06 -4.54 -2.25
CA ILE A 140 -0.36 -3.37 -3.08
C ILE A 140 0.10 -3.59 -4.53
N LYS A 141 -0.65 -3.04 -5.48
CA LYS A 141 -0.34 -3.09 -6.92
C LYS A 141 -0.49 -1.70 -7.53
N LEU A 142 0.23 -1.46 -8.64
CA LEU A 142 0.11 -0.23 -9.43
C LEU A 142 -0.65 -0.47 -10.74
N ARG A 143 -1.04 -1.71 -11.04
CA ARG A 143 -1.83 -2.13 -12.20
C ARG A 143 -2.88 -3.16 -11.80
N GLY A 144 -3.77 -3.48 -12.74
CA GLY A 144 -4.88 -4.39 -12.47
C GLY A 144 -6.03 -3.72 -11.73
N SER A 145 -7.00 -4.50 -11.25
CA SER A 145 -8.24 -3.98 -10.67
C SER A 145 -8.38 -4.22 -9.16
N GLU A 146 -7.84 -5.32 -8.62
CA GLU A 146 -8.21 -5.73 -7.25
C GLU A 146 -7.45 -4.99 -6.16
N ALA A 147 -6.11 -4.92 -6.26
CA ALA A 147 -5.24 -4.33 -5.23
C ALA A 147 -4.54 -3.05 -5.71
N ASN A 148 -5.04 -2.43 -6.79
CA ASN A 148 -4.45 -1.22 -7.36
C ASN A 148 -4.70 -0.01 -6.46
N ILE A 149 -3.61 0.66 -6.08
CA ILE A 149 -3.65 1.82 -5.18
C ILE A 149 -3.66 3.17 -5.92
N ILE A 150 -3.55 3.19 -7.26
CA ILE A 150 -3.61 4.44 -8.03
C ILE A 150 -4.98 5.10 -7.86
N GLY A 151 -4.96 6.39 -7.57
CA GLY A 151 -6.17 7.18 -7.31
C GLY A 151 -6.71 7.06 -5.89
N ARG A 152 -6.08 6.27 -5.02
CA ARG A 152 -6.47 6.11 -3.61
C ARG A 152 -5.76 7.09 -2.71
N GLY A 153 -6.31 7.27 -1.50
CA GLY A 153 -5.72 8.08 -0.45
C GLY A 153 -4.59 7.35 0.28
N LEU A 154 -3.53 8.05 0.56
CA LEU A 154 -2.47 7.62 1.47
C LEU A 154 -2.53 8.49 2.70
N ILE A 155 -2.70 7.89 3.87
CA ILE A 155 -2.94 8.60 5.12
C ILE A 155 -1.84 8.31 6.15
N ILE A 156 -1.48 9.36 6.89
CA ILE A 156 -0.65 9.29 8.10
C ILE A 156 -1.55 9.62 9.27
N HIS A 157 -1.50 8.78 10.31
CA HIS A 157 -2.32 8.88 11.51
C HIS A 157 -1.58 9.55 12.67
N ALA A 158 -2.33 10.00 13.68
CA ALA A 158 -1.78 10.67 14.84
C ALA A 158 -1.04 9.73 15.79
N ASP A 159 -1.54 8.50 15.91
CA ASP A 159 -1.08 7.53 16.89
C ASP A 159 -0.43 6.31 16.18
N PRO A 160 0.39 5.53 16.90
CA PRO A 160 0.91 4.28 16.38
C PRO A 160 -0.20 3.29 16.02
N ASP A 161 -0.03 2.58 14.92
CA ASP A 161 -0.82 1.41 14.57
C ASP A 161 -0.42 0.22 15.47
N ASP A 162 -1.38 -0.37 16.19
CA ASP A 162 -1.18 -1.54 17.04
C ASP A 162 -1.11 -2.87 16.28
N CYS A 163 -1.17 -2.79 14.94
CA CYS A 163 -1.11 -3.94 14.02
C CYS A 163 -2.22 -4.98 14.27
N GLY A 164 -3.37 -4.54 14.78
CA GLY A 164 -4.46 -5.43 15.16
C GLY A 164 -4.16 -6.34 16.36
N LYS A 165 -3.12 -6.02 17.15
CA LYS A 165 -2.66 -6.79 18.31
C LYS A 165 -3.05 -6.14 19.63
N GLY A 166 -3.58 -4.92 19.58
CA GLY A 166 -4.09 -4.20 20.74
C GLY A 166 -5.39 -4.80 21.29
N SER A 167 -5.82 -4.28 22.43
CA SER A 167 -7.08 -4.68 23.08
C SER A 167 -8.20 -3.64 22.90
N PHE A 168 -8.02 -2.67 22.02
CA PHE A 168 -9.01 -1.63 21.76
C PHE A 168 -10.11 -2.17 20.81
N PRO A 169 -11.34 -1.63 20.91
CA PRO A 169 -12.45 -2.08 20.05
C PRO A 169 -12.18 -1.95 18.56
N ASP A 170 -11.34 -0.99 18.16
CA ASP A 170 -10.99 -0.68 16.77
C ASP A 170 -9.64 -1.26 16.32
N SER A 171 -8.89 -1.98 17.19
CA SER A 171 -7.62 -2.60 16.83
C SER A 171 -7.72 -3.49 15.57
N LYS A 172 -8.81 -4.25 15.41
CA LYS A 172 -9.03 -5.15 14.27
C LYS A 172 -9.60 -4.48 13.03
N THR A 173 -9.85 -3.18 13.08
CA THR A 173 -10.40 -2.40 11.95
C THR A 173 -9.50 -1.27 11.51
N THR A 174 -8.86 -0.55 12.45
CA THR A 174 -8.05 0.65 12.17
C THR A 174 -6.67 0.63 12.82
N GLY A 175 -6.34 -0.43 13.60
CA GLY A 175 -5.10 -0.48 14.37
C GLY A 175 -5.02 0.55 15.48
N HIS A 176 -6.18 1.11 15.91
CA HIS A 176 -6.25 2.15 16.94
C HIS A 176 -5.34 3.36 16.68
N SER A 177 -5.07 3.65 15.40
CA SER A 177 -4.07 4.64 14.96
C SER A 177 -4.53 6.10 15.07
N GLY A 178 -5.73 6.35 15.59
CA GLY A 178 -6.20 7.68 15.90
C GLY A 178 -6.58 8.54 14.69
N LYS A 179 -6.46 9.86 14.84
CA LYS A 179 -6.88 10.83 13.83
C LYS A 179 -5.98 10.82 12.59
N ARG A 180 -6.50 11.29 11.47
CA ARG A 180 -5.77 11.51 10.22
C ARG A 180 -5.09 12.86 10.27
N ILE A 181 -3.76 12.91 10.26
CA ILE A 181 -2.98 14.15 10.41
C ILE A 181 -2.40 14.65 9.07
N ALA A 182 -2.21 13.75 8.10
CA ALA A 182 -1.81 14.13 6.76
C ALA A 182 -2.33 13.11 5.74
N CYS A 183 -2.59 13.57 4.52
CA CYS A 183 -3.01 12.71 3.43
C CYS A 183 -2.57 13.24 2.07
N ALA A 184 -2.43 12.32 1.12
CA ALA A 184 -2.13 12.61 -0.27
C ALA A 184 -2.80 11.57 -1.17
N ILE A 185 -2.99 11.88 -2.46
CA ILE A 185 -3.51 10.93 -3.44
C ILE A 185 -2.32 10.24 -4.11
N VAL A 186 -2.41 8.93 -4.30
CA VAL A 186 -1.44 8.16 -5.07
C VAL A 186 -1.73 8.36 -6.56
N GLY A 187 -0.85 9.08 -7.26
CA GLY A 187 -0.92 9.31 -8.70
C GLY A 187 0.23 8.65 -9.44
N TYR A 188 0.13 8.56 -10.77
CA TYR A 188 1.30 8.14 -11.57
C TYR A 188 2.42 9.16 -11.43
N ALA A 189 3.65 8.68 -11.24
CA ALA A 189 4.83 9.54 -11.28
C ALA A 189 5.14 9.95 -12.73
N SER A 190 5.74 11.13 -12.90
CA SER A 190 6.27 11.53 -14.22
C SER A 190 7.36 10.54 -14.66
N VAL A 191 7.34 10.19 -15.93
CA VAL A 191 8.45 9.46 -16.54
C VAL A 191 9.56 10.47 -16.72
N ASP A 192 10.75 10.19 -16.18
CA ASP A 192 11.93 11.02 -16.44
C ASP A 192 12.15 11.08 -17.96
N LYS A 193 12.12 12.31 -18.50
CA LYS A 193 12.38 12.57 -19.93
C LYS A 193 13.87 12.54 -20.22
#